data_4214f9e99cde69e111727e5610a8ac74
#
_entry.id   4214f9e99cde69e111727e5610a8ac74
#
_cell.length_a   1.000
_cell.length_b   1.000
_cell.length_c   1.000
_cell.angle_alpha   90.00
_cell.angle_beta   90.00
_cell.angle_gamma   90.00
#
_symmetry.space_group_name_H-M   'P 1'
#
loop_
_entity.id
_entity.type
_entity.pdbx_description
1 polymer ?
#
loop_
_entity_poly.entity_id
_entity_poly.type
_entity_poly.pdbx_seq_one_letter_code
_entity_poly.pdbx_strand_id
1 'polypeptide(L)'
;MQTYRRDPHWHPVLLFLHGADERGNDNERQLFHCVDELYDTRPALMDETIFLLPQCPADEQWVDWPWTDGCYSADEIPESRALSTVMEILDKVLAGYACDTDRVYIMGISMGGYGTWDALVRHESVFAAGVALCGGGDPTKAERLKEIPIWSAHGTADTTVPYTGTREMYDAITAAGGERITFVPIRGGGHLIWDDVIHGGEAADWLFAQNLTL
;
A
#
# COMPACT_ATOMS: atom_id res chain seq x y z
N MET A 1 15.30 -23.11 -18.64
CA MET A 1 14.30 -22.04 -18.51
C MET A 1 12.94 -22.68 -18.50
N GLN A 2 12.37 -22.93 -17.33
CA GLN A 2 11.01 -23.48 -17.21
C GLN A 2 10.06 -22.31 -17.36
N THR A 3 9.34 -22.24 -18.49
CA THR A 3 8.23 -21.31 -18.64
C THR A 3 7.12 -21.77 -17.71
N TYR A 4 7.00 -21.16 -16.55
CA TYR A 4 5.81 -21.28 -15.70
C TYR A 4 4.62 -20.77 -16.52
N ARG A 5 3.81 -21.70 -17.01
CA ARG A 5 2.47 -21.34 -17.47
C ARG A 5 1.66 -21.04 -16.21
N ARG A 6 1.32 -19.77 -16.01
CA ARG A 6 0.35 -19.37 -14.98
C ARG A 6 -0.92 -20.19 -15.19
N ASP A 7 -1.42 -20.80 -14.11
CA ASP A 7 -2.76 -21.39 -14.14
C ASP A 7 -3.75 -20.22 -14.37
N PRO A 8 -4.57 -20.23 -15.41
CA PRO A 8 -5.53 -19.15 -15.69
C PRO A 8 -6.60 -18.99 -14.60
N HIS A 9 -6.62 -19.86 -13.59
CA HIS A 9 -7.53 -19.79 -12.45
C HIS A 9 -6.90 -19.16 -11.20
N TRP A 10 -5.64 -18.70 -11.24
CA TRP A 10 -4.98 -18.02 -10.12
C TRP A 10 -5.10 -16.52 -10.23
N HIS A 11 -5.63 -15.91 -9.18
CA HIS A 11 -5.99 -14.52 -9.10
C HIS A 11 -4.93 -13.69 -8.40
N PRO A 12 -4.58 -12.48 -8.88
CA PRO A 12 -3.82 -11.55 -8.09
C PRO A 12 -4.59 -11.16 -6.82
N VAL A 13 -3.88 -10.74 -5.80
CA VAL A 13 -4.47 -10.28 -4.54
C VAL A 13 -4.07 -8.83 -4.31
N LEU A 14 -5.02 -7.97 -4.00
CA LEU A 14 -4.77 -6.61 -3.56
C LEU A 14 -5.26 -6.43 -2.12
N LEU A 15 -4.32 -6.17 -1.21
CA LEU A 15 -4.61 -5.66 0.12
C LEU A 15 -4.69 -4.13 0.05
N PHE A 16 -5.85 -3.55 0.40
CA PHE A 16 -6.03 -2.11 0.48
C PHE A 16 -6.23 -1.66 1.93
N LEU A 17 -5.43 -0.69 2.36
CA LEU A 17 -5.49 -0.09 3.69
C LEU A 17 -6.08 1.32 3.59
N HIS A 18 -7.26 1.50 4.15
CA HIS A 18 -8.02 2.75 4.15
C HIS A 18 -7.41 3.84 5.05
N GLY A 19 -7.90 5.07 4.94
CA GLY A 19 -7.53 6.21 5.78
C GLY A 19 -8.16 6.20 7.18
N ALA A 20 -7.94 7.26 7.93
CA ALA A 20 -8.39 7.33 9.33
C ALA A 20 -9.91 7.46 9.48
N ASP A 21 -10.58 8.07 8.51
CA ASP A 21 -12.02 8.36 8.58
C ASP A 21 -12.89 7.13 8.31
N GLU A 22 -12.33 6.08 7.68
CA GLU A 22 -13.02 4.82 7.38
C GLU A 22 -12.91 3.79 8.50
N ARG A 23 -12.23 4.11 9.62
CA ARG A 23 -12.18 3.25 10.81
C ARG A 23 -13.57 2.96 11.36
N GLY A 24 -13.74 1.77 11.91
CA GLY A 24 -15.01 1.39 12.49
C GLY A 24 -15.20 -0.12 12.62
N ASN A 25 -16.49 -0.53 12.57
CA ASN A 25 -16.90 -1.92 12.64
C ASN A 25 -18.18 -2.20 11.83
N ASP A 26 -18.50 -1.31 10.88
CA ASP A 26 -19.68 -1.45 10.02
C ASP A 26 -19.41 -2.32 8.78
N ASN A 27 -18.13 -2.54 8.45
CA ASN A 27 -17.68 -3.27 7.28
C ASN A 27 -18.18 -2.67 5.94
N GLU A 28 -18.33 -1.35 5.91
CA GLU A 28 -18.84 -0.59 4.76
C GLU A 28 -17.91 0.57 4.39
N ARG A 29 -17.47 1.39 5.37
CA ARG A 29 -16.72 2.64 5.12
C ARG A 29 -15.40 2.43 4.43
N GLN A 30 -14.68 1.35 4.72
CA GLN A 30 -13.40 1.02 4.11
C GLN A 30 -13.48 0.78 2.60
N LEU A 31 -14.68 0.66 2.03
CA LEU A 31 -14.88 0.44 0.60
C LEU A 31 -14.87 1.73 -0.23
N PHE A 32 -14.92 2.90 0.41
CA PHE A 32 -15.18 4.18 -0.24
C PHE A 32 -14.12 4.62 -1.26
N HIS A 33 -12.84 4.47 -1.00
CA HIS A 33 -11.78 5.15 -1.78
C HIS A 33 -11.00 4.26 -2.74
N CYS A 34 -11.38 3.02 -2.93
CA CYS A 34 -10.64 2.12 -3.82
C CYS A 34 -11.55 1.37 -4.78
N VAL A 35 -12.64 0.81 -4.24
CA VAL A 35 -13.47 -0.14 -4.99
C VAL A 35 -14.21 0.56 -6.10
N ASP A 36 -14.87 1.68 -5.81
CA ASP A 36 -15.67 2.39 -6.79
C ASP A 36 -14.81 2.95 -7.92
N GLU A 37 -13.69 3.62 -7.58
CA GLU A 37 -12.79 4.21 -8.56
C GLU A 37 -12.13 3.16 -9.47
N LEU A 38 -11.70 2.03 -8.92
CA LEU A 38 -11.12 0.95 -9.71
C LEU A 38 -12.17 0.24 -10.55
N TYR A 39 -13.38 0.04 -10.01
CA TYR A 39 -14.46 -0.62 -10.74
C TYR A 39 -14.92 0.22 -11.93
N ASP A 40 -15.08 1.54 -11.74
CA ASP A 40 -15.49 2.46 -12.79
C ASP A 40 -14.46 2.56 -13.92
N THR A 41 -13.18 2.47 -13.59
CA THR A 41 -12.10 2.69 -14.56
C THR A 41 -11.49 1.40 -15.09
N ARG A 42 -11.56 0.27 -14.32
CA ARG A 42 -10.89 -1.00 -14.63
C ARG A 42 -11.71 -2.23 -14.26
N PRO A 43 -12.96 -2.36 -14.75
CA PRO A 43 -13.84 -3.46 -14.36
C PRO A 43 -13.24 -4.84 -14.63
N ALA A 44 -12.52 -5.02 -15.75
CA ALA A 44 -11.90 -6.31 -16.07
C ALA A 44 -10.80 -6.71 -15.06
N LEU A 45 -10.06 -5.74 -14.53
CA LEU A 45 -9.05 -5.97 -13.50
C LEU A 45 -9.72 -6.36 -12.17
N MET A 46 -10.84 -5.69 -11.85
CA MET A 46 -11.61 -5.98 -10.64
C MET A 46 -12.18 -7.40 -10.65
N ASP A 47 -12.72 -7.85 -11.80
CA ASP A 47 -13.29 -9.19 -11.96
C ASP A 47 -12.25 -10.31 -11.81
N GLU A 48 -10.97 -10.02 -12.06
CA GLU A 48 -9.88 -10.99 -12.01
C GLU A 48 -9.10 -10.96 -10.67
N THR A 49 -9.37 -10.02 -9.77
CA THR A 49 -8.58 -9.77 -8.56
C THR A 49 -9.33 -10.14 -7.29
N ILE A 50 -8.64 -10.77 -6.35
CA ILE A 50 -9.13 -10.93 -4.97
C ILE A 50 -8.77 -9.65 -4.20
N PHE A 51 -9.79 -8.93 -3.74
CA PHE A 51 -9.63 -7.74 -2.92
C PHE A 51 -9.76 -8.08 -1.44
N LEU A 52 -8.76 -7.74 -0.66
CA LEU A 52 -8.79 -7.77 0.80
C LEU A 52 -8.86 -6.33 1.31
N LEU A 53 -10.02 -5.95 1.85
CA LEU A 53 -10.36 -4.59 2.27
C LEU A 53 -10.72 -4.59 3.77
N PRO A 54 -9.74 -4.77 4.67
CA PRO A 54 -10.01 -4.83 6.10
C PRO A 54 -10.42 -3.46 6.63
N GLN A 55 -11.30 -3.44 7.64
CA GLN A 55 -11.61 -2.22 8.39
C GLN A 55 -10.82 -2.19 9.69
N CYS A 56 -10.01 -1.17 9.88
CA CYS A 56 -9.30 -0.89 11.12
C CYS A 56 -10.29 -0.47 12.20
N PRO A 57 -10.23 -1.02 13.42
CA PRO A 57 -11.07 -0.58 14.54
C PRO A 57 -10.96 0.92 14.81
N ALA A 58 -12.02 1.52 15.34
CA ALA A 58 -12.12 2.97 15.54
C ALA A 58 -11.05 3.55 16.50
N ASP A 59 -10.56 2.73 17.42
CA ASP A 59 -9.57 3.07 18.44
C ASP A 59 -8.14 2.59 18.10
N GLU A 60 -7.91 2.07 16.89
CA GLU A 60 -6.62 1.57 16.41
C GLU A 60 -6.13 2.34 15.18
N GLN A 61 -4.88 2.04 14.80
CA GLN A 61 -4.23 2.54 13.61
C GLN A 61 -3.44 1.41 12.93
N TRP A 62 -3.13 1.58 11.62
CA TRP A 62 -2.23 0.64 10.93
C TRP A 62 -0.80 0.72 11.44
N VAL A 63 -0.39 1.90 11.95
CA VAL A 63 0.87 2.13 12.66
C VAL A 63 0.56 3.01 13.86
N ASP A 64 0.99 2.62 15.05
CA ASP A 64 0.74 3.36 16.30
C ASP A 64 1.67 4.60 16.42
N TRP A 65 1.56 5.49 15.42
CA TRP A 65 2.35 6.71 15.28
C TRP A 65 1.45 7.91 14.92
N PRO A 66 1.68 9.09 15.49
CA PRO A 66 0.95 10.28 15.10
C PRO A 66 1.28 10.66 13.64
N TRP A 67 0.31 10.58 12.76
CA TRP A 67 0.52 10.89 11.33
C TRP A 67 0.93 12.33 11.05
N THR A 68 0.79 13.25 12.03
CA THR A 68 1.26 14.64 11.97
C THR A 68 2.78 14.76 12.09
N ASP A 69 3.48 13.73 12.54
CA ASP A 69 4.91 13.78 12.89
C ASP A 69 5.82 13.24 11.76
N GLY A 70 5.21 12.84 10.63
CA GLY A 70 5.95 12.37 9.45
C GLY A 70 6.56 10.98 9.63
N CYS A 71 7.87 10.83 9.45
CA CYS A 71 8.56 9.55 9.57
C CYS A 71 8.64 9.05 11.02
N TYR A 72 8.77 7.72 11.19
CA TYR A 72 8.90 7.06 12.50
C TYR A 72 10.07 6.07 12.48
N SER A 73 10.30 5.36 13.59
CA SER A 73 11.28 4.28 13.70
C SER A 73 10.57 2.95 13.99
N ALA A 74 10.66 2.00 13.04
CA ALA A 74 10.09 0.67 13.18
C ALA A 74 10.81 -0.19 14.25
N ASP A 75 12.00 0.21 14.71
CA ASP A 75 12.68 -0.41 15.83
C ASP A 75 12.10 0.04 17.18
N GLU A 76 11.52 1.25 17.24
CA GLU A 76 10.92 1.81 18.44
C GLU A 76 9.41 1.58 18.51
N ILE A 77 8.76 1.54 17.36
CA ILE A 77 7.31 1.32 17.24
C ILE A 77 7.08 -0.12 16.78
N PRO A 78 6.52 -1.00 17.63
CA PRO A 78 6.18 -2.36 17.22
C PRO A 78 5.09 -2.36 16.15
N GLU A 79 4.97 -3.46 15.42
CA GLU A 79 3.84 -3.66 14.53
C GLU A 79 2.53 -3.54 15.29
N SER A 80 1.59 -2.77 14.75
CA SER A 80 0.29 -2.58 15.39
C SER A 80 -0.53 -3.88 15.37
N ARG A 81 -1.46 -3.99 16.34
CA ARG A 81 -2.38 -5.12 16.37
C ARG A 81 -3.25 -5.18 15.11
N ALA A 82 -3.68 -4.03 14.61
CA ALA A 82 -4.49 -3.94 13.40
C ALA A 82 -3.73 -4.50 12.19
N LEU A 83 -2.49 -4.07 11.96
CA LEU A 83 -1.69 -4.53 10.82
C LEU A 83 -1.34 -6.01 10.95
N SER A 84 -0.87 -6.46 12.12
CA SER A 84 -0.56 -7.86 12.40
C SER A 84 -1.77 -8.78 12.13
N THR A 85 -2.97 -8.36 12.58
CA THR A 85 -4.22 -9.11 12.31
C THR A 85 -4.52 -9.21 10.82
N VAL A 86 -4.32 -8.12 10.07
CA VAL A 86 -4.53 -8.09 8.62
C VAL A 86 -3.55 -9.03 7.91
N MET A 87 -2.29 -9.06 8.33
CA MET A 87 -1.31 -9.98 7.75
C MET A 87 -1.67 -11.46 8.03
N GLU A 88 -2.16 -11.78 9.23
CA GLU A 88 -2.69 -13.13 9.51
C GLU A 88 -3.92 -13.49 8.64
N ILE A 89 -4.77 -12.51 8.33
CA ILE A 89 -5.92 -12.73 7.43
C ILE A 89 -5.41 -12.95 6.00
N LEU A 90 -4.44 -12.14 5.54
CA LEU A 90 -3.83 -12.30 4.22
C LEU A 90 -3.23 -13.71 4.06
N ASP A 91 -2.49 -14.20 5.04
CA ASP A 91 -1.94 -15.57 5.02
C ASP A 91 -3.03 -16.63 4.86
N LYS A 92 -4.17 -16.48 5.54
CA LYS A 92 -5.31 -17.39 5.41
C LYS A 92 -5.97 -17.30 4.03
N VAL A 93 -6.06 -16.10 3.46
CA VAL A 93 -6.57 -15.89 2.10
C VAL A 93 -5.64 -16.56 1.08
N LEU A 94 -4.34 -16.33 1.18
CA LEU A 94 -3.34 -16.92 0.28
C LEU A 94 -3.33 -18.45 0.36
N ALA A 95 -3.56 -19.03 1.54
CA ALA A 95 -3.62 -20.48 1.73
C ALA A 95 -4.96 -21.11 1.34
N GLY A 96 -6.06 -20.34 1.39
CA GLY A 96 -7.43 -20.86 1.26
C GLY A 96 -8.08 -20.66 -0.11
N TYR A 97 -7.55 -19.77 -0.95
CA TYR A 97 -8.12 -19.42 -2.25
C TYR A 97 -7.09 -19.61 -3.37
N ALA A 98 -7.56 -19.55 -4.62
CA ALA A 98 -6.70 -19.66 -5.81
C ALA A 98 -5.94 -18.34 -6.05
N CYS A 99 -5.02 -18.03 -5.16
CA CYS A 99 -4.21 -16.80 -5.20
C CYS A 99 -2.92 -17.03 -5.99
N ASP A 100 -2.57 -16.08 -6.85
CA ASP A 100 -1.26 -15.99 -7.47
C ASP A 100 -0.29 -15.31 -6.49
N THR A 101 0.50 -16.08 -5.78
CA THR A 101 1.43 -15.58 -4.76
C THR A 101 2.57 -14.75 -5.31
N ASP A 102 2.80 -14.76 -6.63
CA ASP A 102 3.75 -13.88 -7.29
C ASP A 102 3.13 -12.50 -7.60
N ARG A 103 1.82 -12.34 -7.41
CA ARG A 103 1.06 -11.11 -7.66
C ARG A 103 0.21 -10.72 -6.44
N VAL A 104 0.86 -10.60 -5.30
CA VAL A 104 0.26 -10.04 -4.07
C VAL A 104 0.69 -8.59 -3.96
N TYR A 105 -0.27 -7.69 -3.90
CA TYR A 105 -0.04 -6.26 -3.88
C TYR A 105 -0.59 -5.62 -2.62
N ILE A 106 -0.02 -4.48 -2.26
CA ILE A 106 -0.55 -3.62 -1.19
C ILE A 106 -0.72 -2.19 -1.69
N MET A 107 -1.82 -1.56 -1.32
CA MET A 107 -2.09 -0.15 -1.56
C MET A 107 -2.71 0.48 -0.31
N GLY A 108 -2.39 1.73 -0.03
CA GLY A 108 -3.01 2.42 1.09
C GLY A 108 -2.94 3.94 0.98
N ILE A 109 -3.91 4.60 1.62
CA ILE A 109 -4.09 6.04 1.63
C ILE A 109 -3.95 6.60 3.04
N SER A 110 -3.29 7.76 3.22
CA SER A 110 -3.23 8.47 4.50
C SER A 110 -2.70 7.55 5.64
N MET A 111 -3.49 7.28 6.67
CA MET A 111 -3.19 6.28 7.68
C MET A 111 -2.83 4.92 7.06
N GLY A 112 -3.52 4.50 6.00
CA GLY A 112 -3.21 3.29 5.23
C GLY A 112 -1.92 3.40 4.41
N GLY A 113 -1.53 4.60 4.02
CA GLY A 113 -0.22 4.88 3.41
C GLY A 113 0.92 4.57 4.39
N TYR A 114 0.77 4.93 5.67
CA TYR A 114 1.68 4.50 6.75
C TYR A 114 1.70 2.97 6.89
N GLY A 115 0.52 2.35 6.95
CA GLY A 115 0.40 0.89 7.02
C GLY A 115 1.06 0.19 5.84
N THR A 116 0.98 0.76 4.64
CA THR A 116 1.66 0.24 3.45
C THR A 116 3.17 0.26 3.60
N TRP A 117 3.75 1.40 4.03
CA TRP A 117 5.19 1.48 4.29
C TRP A 117 5.64 0.49 5.37
N ASP A 118 4.88 0.37 6.48
CA ASP A 118 5.23 -0.53 7.58
C ASP A 118 5.14 -2.01 7.16
N ALA A 119 4.08 -2.38 6.42
CA ALA A 119 3.94 -3.73 5.90
C ALA A 119 5.07 -4.12 4.94
N LEU A 120 5.48 -3.23 4.04
CA LEU A 120 6.60 -3.47 3.13
C LEU A 120 7.93 -3.64 3.87
N VAL A 121 8.15 -2.90 4.96
CA VAL A 121 9.35 -3.03 5.80
C VAL A 121 9.36 -4.34 6.59
N ARG A 122 8.23 -4.75 7.17
CA ARG A 122 8.15 -5.90 8.08
C ARG A 122 7.92 -7.21 7.35
N HIS A 123 7.27 -7.18 6.18
CA HIS A 123 6.86 -8.33 5.37
C HIS A 123 7.41 -8.24 3.94
N GLU A 124 8.68 -7.89 3.79
CA GLU A 124 9.37 -7.57 2.52
C GLU A 124 9.25 -8.65 1.43
N SER A 125 9.05 -9.92 1.81
CA SER A 125 8.93 -11.04 0.87
C SER A 125 7.50 -11.40 0.46
N VAL A 126 6.49 -10.69 0.99
CA VAL A 126 5.07 -11.01 0.74
C VAL A 126 4.56 -10.30 -0.51
N PHE A 127 4.95 -9.05 -0.69
CA PHE A 127 4.34 -8.19 -1.71
C PHE A 127 5.21 -8.07 -2.95
N ALA A 128 4.61 -8.26 -4.12
CA ALA A 128 5.23 -8.03 -5.42
C ALA A 128 5.48 -6.54 -5.68
N ALA A 129 4.62 -5.69 -5.14
CA ALA A 129 4.74 -4.23 -5.21
C ALA A 129 3.81 -3.53 -4.20
N GLY A 130 4.07 -2.24 -3.95
CA GLY A 130 3.21 -1.41 -3.10
C GLY A 130 2.94 -0.03 -3.67
N VAL A 131 1.75 0.51 -3.34
CA VAL A 131 1.37 1.91 -3.62
C VAL A 131 1.05 2.62 -2.31
N ALA A 132 1.86 3.61 -1.94
CA ALA A 132 1.68 4.37 -0.69
C ALA A 132 1.33 5.83 -0.99
N LEU A 133 0.11 6.25 -0.62
CA LEU A 133 -0.41 7.59 -0.88
C LEU A 133 -0.52 8.40 0.41
N CYS A 134 0.08 9.60 0.43
CA CYS A 134 0.03 10.56 1.54
C CYS A 134 0.35 9.95 2.92
N GLY A 135 1.35 9.06 2.99
CA GLY A 135 1.79 8.43 4.22
C GLY A 135 3.25 8.77 4.56
N GLY A 136 3.75 8.14 5.62
CA GLY A 136 5.15 8.18 6.02
C GLY A 136 5.61 6.80 6.47
N GLY A 137 6.93 6.58 6.49
CA GLY A 137 7.53 5.30 6.86
C GLY A 137 8.78 5.48 7.71
N ASP A 138 9.56 4.41 7.84
CA ASP A 138 10.88 4.42 8.49
C ASP A 138 11.99 4.48 7.43
N PRO A 139 12.59 5.66 7.17
CA PRO A 139 13.66 5.79 6.19
C PRO A 139 14.94 5.03 6.58
N THR A 140 15.12 4.64 7.84
CA THR A 140 16.28 3.85 8.28
C THR A 140 16.23 2.41 7.77
N LYS A 141 15.04 1.96 7.31
CA LYS A 141 14.82 0.62 6.73
C LYS A 141 14.90 0.59 5.20
N ALA A 142 15.36 1.67 4.58
CA ALA A 142 15.45 1.81 3.12
C ALA A 142 16.19 0.65 2.43
N GLU A 143 17.20 0.07 3.08
CA GLU A 143 17.96 -1.08 2.56
C GLU A 143 17.08 -2.32 2.30
N ARG A 144 16.01 -2.51 3.10
CA ARG A 144 15.04 -3.60 2.91
C ARG A 144 14.10 -3.35 1.74
N LEU A 145 13.88 -2.08 1.39
CA LEU A 145 12.90 -1.65 0.39
C LEU A 145 13.48 -1.46 -1.01
N LYS A 146 14.80 -1.44 -1.17
CA LYS A 146 15.47 -1.05 -2.41
C LYS A 146 15.15 -1.94 -3.62
N GLU A 147 14.82 -3.21 -3.39
CA GLU A 147 14.49 -4.16 -4.45
C GLU A 147 12.97 -4.29 -4.68
N ILE A 148 12.15 -3.73 -3.79
CA ILE A 148 10.70 -3.80 -3.90
C ILE A 148 10.20 -2.69 -4.83
N PRO A 149 9.38 -3.01 -5.85
CA PRO A 149 8.71 -1.98 -6.64
C PRO A 149 7.74 -1.18 -5.78
N ILE A 150 7.95 0.13 -5.68
CA ILE A 150 7.09 1.02 -4.89
C ILE A 150 6.70 2.23 -5.74
N TRP A 151 5.41 2.53 -5.76
CA TRP A 151 4.89 3.77 -6.32
C TRP A 151 4.29 4.61 -5.19
N SER A 152 4.61 5.88 -5.14
CA SER A 152 4.13 6.78 -4.09
C SER A 152 3.74 8.14 -4.64
N ALA A 153 2.72 8.76 -4.04
CA ALA A 153 2.36 10.14 -4.32
C ALA A 153 2.02 10.89 -3.03
N HIS A 154 2.26 12.21 -3.05
CA HIS A 154 1.94 13.07 -1.92
C HIS A 154 1.69 14.51 -2.39
N GLY A 155 0.68 15.16 -1.81
CA GLY A 155 0.39 16.57 -2.07
C GLY A 155 1.44 17.48 -1.43
N THR A 156 2.03 18.39 -2.21
CA THR A 156 3.10 19.26 -1.67
C THR A 156 2.60 20.34 -0.71
N ALA A 157 1.28 20.54 -0.62
CA ALA A 157 0.62 21.44 0.33
C ALA A 157 -0.26 20.67 1.34
N ASP A 158 0.05 19.38 1.58
CA ASP A 158 -0.61 18.58 2.59
C ASP A 158 -0.36 19.15 3.99
N THR A 159 -1.45 19.46 4.71
CA THR A 159 -1.43 20.01 6.07
C THR A 159 -1.85 19.00 7.14
N THR A 160 -2.19 17.78 6.74
CA THR A 160 -2.62 16.69 7.63
C THR A 160 -1.49 15.71 7.89
N VAL A 161 -0.87 15.23 6.83
CA VAL A 161 0.34 14.39 6.88
C VAL A 161 1.48 15.16 6.24
N PRO A 162 2.62 15.36 6.92
CA PRO A 162 3.75 16.08 6.35
C PRO A 162 4.24 15.44 5.04
N TYR A 163 4.35 16.23 4.00
CA TYR A 163 4.91 15.82 2.70
C TYR A 163 6.27 15.15 2.83
N THR A 164 7.04 15.54 3.85
CA THR A 164 8.36 14.97 4.16
C THR A 164 8.28 13.48 4.47
N GLY A 165 7.16 12.98 5.01
CA GLY A 165 6.99 11.57 5.32
C GLY A 165 7.23 10.65 4.12
N THR A 166 6.63 10.94 2.96
CA THR A 166 6.89 10.20 1.71
C THR A 166 8.21 10.60 1.07
N ARG A 167 8.56 11.90 1.11
CA ARG A 167 9.77 12.40 0.47
C ARG A 167 11.03 11.79 1.08
N GLU A 168 11.13 11.69 2.39
CA GLU A 168 12.28 11.11 3.08
C GLU A 168 12.40 9.61 2.80
N MET A 169 11.29 8.89 2.67
CA MET A 169 11.29 7.48 2.22
C MET A 169 11.90 7.34 0.83
N TYR A 170 11.43 8.15 -0.13
CA TYR A 170 11.98 8.15 -1.49
C TYR A 170 13.48 8.46 -1.52
N ASP A 171 13.90 9.52 -0.82
CA ASP A 171 15.30 9.93 -0.79
C ASP A 171 16.19 8.86 -0.15
N ALA A 172 15.74 8.22 0.95
CA ALA A 172 16.49 7.16 1.62
C ALA A 172 16.61 5.89 0.77
N ILE A 173 15.52 5.44 0.13
CA ILE A 173 15.54 4.26 -0.75
C ILE A 173 16.46 4.50 -1.95
N THR A 174 16.38 5.68 -2.57
CA THR A 174 17.25 6.05 -3.68
C THR A 174 18.72 6.11 -3.24
N ALA A 175 19.00 6.68 -2.06
CA ALA A 175 20.35 6.71 -1.50
C ALA A 175 20.91 5.32 -1.18
N ALA A 176 20.05 4.36 -0.83
CA ALA A 176 20.41 2.94 -0.64
C ALA A 176 20.64 2.18 -1.97
N GLY A 177 20.46 2.85 -3.12
CA GLY A 177 20.62 2.26 -4.46
C GLY A 177 19.35 1.62 -5.01
N GLY A 178 18.17 1.90 -4.43
CA GLY A 178 16.89 1.44 -4.95
C GLY A 178 16.51 2.17 -6.24
N GLU A 179 16.26 1.40 -7.30
CA GLU A 179 15.90 1.92 -8.63
C GLU A 179 14.41 1.65 -8.97
N ARG A 180 13.71 0.91 -8.12
CA ARG A 180 12.33 0.48 -8.36
C ARG A 180 11.29 1.34 -7.61
N ILE A 181 11.69 2.51 -7.13
CA ILE A 181 10.80 3.46 -6.47
C ILE A 181 10.43 4.60 -7.41
N THR A 182 9.13 4.88 -7.51
CA THR A 182 8.57 6.06 -8.18
C THR A 182 7.93 6.97 -7.14
N PHE A 183 8.24 8.26 -7.20
CA PHE A 183 7.59 9.27 -6.36
C PHE A 183 7.00 10.39 -7.22
N VAL A 184 5.70 10.62 -7.06
CA VAL A 184 4.93 11.63 -7.79
C VAL A 184 4.50 12.75 -6.83
N PRO A 185 5.23 13.88 -6.76
CA PRO A 185 4.80 15.03 -5.97
C PRO A 185 3.65 15.75 -6.69
N ILE A 186 2.47 15.83 -6.07
CA ILE A 186 1.33 16.55 -6.59
C ILE A 186 1.44 18.04 -6.19
N ARG A 187 1.87 18.86 -7.12
CA ARG A 187 2.14 20.29 -6.85
C ARG A 187 0.88 21.05 -6.43
N GLY A 188 0.94 21.67 -5.23
CA GLY A 188 -0.20 22.39 -4.65
C GLY A 188 -1.33 21.50 -4.17
N GLY A 189 -1.21 20.18 -4.33
CA GLY A 189 -2.17 19.20 -3.80
C GLY A 189 -2.17 19.21 -2.28
N GLY A 190 -3.36 19.14 -1.68
CA GLY A 190 -3.55 18.93 -0.25
C GLY A 190 -3.48 17.47 0.13
N HIS A 191 -4.21 17.10 1.21
CA HIS A 191 -4.20 15.73 1.71
C HIS A 191 -4.97 14.76 0.79
N LEU A 192 -6.11 15.18 0.26
CA LEU A 192 -7.05 14.31 -0.48
C LEU A 192 -6.67 14.16 -1.97
N ILE A 193 -5.46 13.69 -2.26
CA ILE A 193 -5.00 13.51 -3.66
C ILE A 193 -5.30 12.10 -4.20
N TRP A 194 -5.70 11.18 -3.35
CA TRP A 194 -5.82 9.77 -3.73
C TRP A 194 -6.98 9.48 -4.67
N ASP A 195 -8.10 10.20 -4.58
CA ASP A 195 -9.22 10.00 -5.48
C ASP A 195 -8.80 10.26 -6.93
N ASP A 196 -8.10 11.39 -7.18
CA ASP A 196 -7.56 11.71 -8.50
C ASP A 196 -6.50 10.70 -8.96
N VAL A 197 -5.63 10.24 -8.05
CA VAL A 197 -4.53 9.31 -8.36
C VAL A 197 -5.07 7.92 -8.68
N ILE A 198 -6.02 7.40 -7.89
CA ILE A 198 -6.62 6.08 -8.11
C ILE A 198 -7.50 6.11 -9.36
N HIS A 199 -8.36 7.12 -9.51
CA HIS A 199 -9.22 7.29 -10.67
C HIS A 199 -8.43 7.51 -11.97
N GLY A 200 -7.34 8.28 -11.92
CA GLY A 200 -6.42 8.46 -13.05
C GLY A 200 -5.77 7.16 -13.51
N GLY A 201 -5.60 6.21 -12.60
CA GLY A 201 -5.29 4.82 -12.86
C GLY A 201 -3.85 4.50 -13.18
N GLU A 202 -2.97 5.48 -13.30
CA GLU A 202 -1.55 5.23 -13.56
C GLU A 202 -0.93 4.34 -12.46
N ALA A 203 -1.24 4.62 -11.19
CA ALA A 203 -0.76 3.84 -10.06
C ALA A 203 -1.27 2.39 -10.08
N ALA A 204 -2.54 2.19 -10.42
CA ALA A 204 -3.13 0.85 -10.51
C ALA A 204 -2.55 0.07 -11.70
N ASP A 205 -2.48 0.65 -12.89
CA ASP A 205 -1.91 0.00 -14.08
C ASP A 205 -0.45 -0.38 -13.83
N TRP A 206 0.31 0.50 -13.18
CA TRP A 206 1.67 0.23 -12.80
C TRP A 206 1.76 -0.91 -11.77
N LEU A 207 0.92 -0.90 -10.72
CA LEU A 207 0.92 -1.89 -9.64
C LEU A 207 0.69 -3.31 -10.18
N PHE A 208 -0.36 -3.49 -10.97
CA PHE A 208 -0.73 -4.79 -11.51
C PHE A 208 0.19 -5.32 -12.62
N ALA A 209 1.10 -4.48 -13.11
CA ALA A 209 2.17 -4.91 -14.02
C ALA A 209 3.38 -5.53 -13.29
N GLN A 210 3.46 -5.40 -11.96
CA GLN A 210 4.59 -5.92 -11.17
C GLN A 210 4.40 -7.41 -10.81
N ASN A 211 5.51 -8.05 -10.37
CA ASN A 211 5.57 -9.49 -10.12
C ASN A 211 6.79 -9.83 -9.27
N LEU A 212 6.70 -10.78 -8.34
CA LEU A 212 7.81 -11.19 -7.46
C LEU A 212 8.95 -11.94 -8.20
N THR A 213 8.66 -12.57 -9.32
CA THR A 213 9.58 -13.47 -10.03
C THR A 213 10.56 -12.80 -10.96
N LEU A 214 10.76 -11.53 -10.81
CA LEU A 214 11.70 -10.78 -11.66
C LEU A 214 12.91 -10.32 -10.83
#